data_91edb470da4b2aa9769267ae3eaf2699
#
_entry.id   91edb470da4b2aa9769267ae3eaf2699
#
_cell.length_a   1.000
_cell.length_b   1.000
_cell.length_c   1.000
_cell.angle_alpha   90.00
_cell.angle_beta   90.00
_cell.angle_gamma   90.00
#
_symmetry.space_group_name_H-M   'P 1'
#
loop_
_entity.id
_entity.type
_entity.pdbx_description
1 polymer ?
#
loop_
_entity_poly.entity_id
_entity_poly.type
_entity_poly.pdbx_seq_one_letter_code
_entity_poly.pdbx_strand_id
1 'polypeptide(L)'
;TPLYSSAASDVYKRQLKFIAKRLANYVVMLFVAISCTYFLASGFMRPRSNYESRTPRPPAASINRSLDLANINDHTNIFTRYWRWLTGVVTRWDWGLSPDLGSVNGALAPRIVASTELVTIATVLSIVLGVALGIYTAQRQYKWQDRLFGTTATFFLVIPTAVFALLVVMLAIFINGASGFRLFYVTGLSSYTGNNWFLRLADFGQHIILPTIVLTILGMVSY
;
A
#
# COMPACT_ATOMS: atom_id res chain seq x y z
N THR A 1 14.65 -28.40 -42.98
CA THR A 1 13.58 -27.90 -42.09
C THR A 1 14.03 -26.81 -41.09
N PRO A 2 14.51 -25.63 -41.51
CA PRO A 2 14.86 -24.56 -40.56
C PRO A 2 13.79 -23.44 -40.47
N LEU A 3 12.66 -23.52 -41.15
CA LEU A 3 11.69 -22.42 -41.20
C LEU A 3 10.86 -22.23 -39.93
N TYR A 4 10.66 -23.26 -39.13
CA TYR A 4 9.89 -23.16 -37.86
C TYR A 4 10.66 -22.48 -36.71
N SER A 5 11.99 -22.55 -36.69
CA SER A 5 12.80 -21.94 -35.64
C SER A 5 12.96 -20.43 -35.81
N SER A 6 12.96 -19.90 -37.03
CA SER A 6 13.07 -18.49 -37.32
C SER A 6 11.80 -17.71 -36.96
N ALA A 7 10.63 -18.24 -37.29
CA ALA A 7 9.34 -17.63 -36.98
C ALA A 7 9.08 -17.54 -35.44
N ALA A 8 9.40 -18.62 -34.71
CA ALA A 8 9.33 -18.62 -33.27
C ALA A 8 10.28 -17.55 -32.61
N SER A 9 11.54 -17.49 -33.12
CA SER A 9 12.52 -16.51 -32.65
C SER A 9 12.08 -15.07 -32.91
N ASP A 10 11.40 -14.79 -34.02
CA ASP A 10 10.91 -13.43 -34.32
C ASP A 10 9.70 -13.04 -33.47
N VAL A 11 8.81 -13.98 -33.14
CA VAL A 11 7.72 -13.73 -32.18
C VAL A 11 8.27 -13.40 -30.80
N TYR A 12 9.23 -14.17 -30.29
CA TYR A 12 9.87 -13.88 -28.99
C TYR A 12 10.59 -12.53 -28.97
N LYS A 13 11.30 -12.17 -30.03
CA LYS A 13 11.96 -10.85 -30.15
C LYS A 13 10.96 -9.71 -30.13
N ARG A 14 9.82 -9.83 -30.81
CA ARG A 14 8.75 -8.83 -30.79
C ARG A 14 8.11 -8.70 -29.42
N GLN A 15 7.82 -9.82 -28.75
CA GLN A 15 7.29 -9.83 -27.39
C GLN A 15 8.26 -9.19 -26.40
N LEU A 16 9.55 -9.55 -26.46
CA LEU A 16 10.57 -8.99 -25.58
C LEU A 16 10.71 -7.47 -25.80
N LYS A 17 10.73 -7.00 -27.05
CA LYS A 17 10.76 -5.56 -27.38
C LYS A 17 9.53 -4.83 -26.86
N PHE A 18 8.34 -5.43 -26.95
CA PHE A 18 7.11 -4.88 -26.42
C PHE A 18 7.14 -4.74 -24.90
N ILE A 19 7.56 -5.83 -24.21
CA ILE A 19 7.69 -5.82 -22.73
C ILE A 19 8.74 -4.81 -22.29
N ALA A 20 9.91 -4.77 -22.94
CA ALA A 20 10.99 -3.84 -22.62
C ALA A 20 10.53 -2.37 -22.79
N LYS A 21 9.82 -2.06 -23.89
CA LYS A 21 9.26 -0.72 -24.12
C LYS A 21 8.23 -0.34 -23.05
N ARG A 22 7.37 -1.29 -22.67
CA ARG A 22 6.36 -1.07 -21.63
C ARG A 22 7.00 -0.84 -20.26
N LEU A 23 7.99 -1.68 -19.92
CA LEU A 23 8.75 -1.54 -18.68
C LEU A 23 9.49 -0.21 -18.62
N ALA A 24 10.17 0.20 -19.70
CA ALA A 24 10.82 1.51 -19.79
C ALA A 24 9.84 2.66 -19.56
N ASN A 25 8.65 2.61 -20.18
CA ASN A 25 7.62 3.63 -19.98
C ASN A 25 7.17 3.67 -18.50
N TYR A 26 6.96 2.52 -17.85
CA TYR A 26 6.59 2.49 -16.43
C TYR A 26 7.69 3.05 -15.54
N VAL A 27 8.96 2.73 -15.81
CA VAL A 27 10.10 3.30 -15.07
C VAL A 27 10.13 4.82 -15.19
N VAL A 28 9.94 5.36 -16.41
CA VAL A 28 9.89 6.81 -16.64
C VAL A 28 8.70 7.44 -15.91
N MET A 29 7.52 6.84 -16.00
CA MET A 29 6.32 7.33 -15.29
C MET A 29 6.53 7.33 -13.77
N LEU A 30 7.09 6.26 -13.21
CA LEU A 30 7.42 6.18 -11.79
C LEU A 30 8.43 7.26 -11.39
N PHE A 31 9.49 7.43 -12.18
CA PHE A 31 10.49 8.46 -11.92
C PHE A 31 9.87 9.86 -11.87
N VAL A 32 9.03 10.19 -12.86
CA VAL A 32 8.33 11.49 -12.90
C VAL A 32 7.39 11.63 -11.70
N ALA A 33 6.59 10.62 -11.40
CA ALA A 33 5.65 10.64 -10.28
C ALA A 33 6.36 10.83 -8.94
N ILE A 34 7.45 10.09 -8.69
CA ILE A 34 8.25 10.19 -7.47
C ILE A 34 8.90 11.57 -7.36
N SER A 35 9.45 12.09 -8.48
CA SER A 35 10.05 13.42 -8.51
C SER A 35 9.02 14.52 -8.22
N CYS A 36 7.87 14.48 -8.86
CA CYS A 36 6.77 15.41 -8.59
C CYS A 36 6.32 15.34 -7.12
N THR A 37 6.18 14.13 -6.58
CA THR A 37 5.81 13.94 -5.16
C THR A 37 6.87 14.52 -4.22
N TYR A 38 8.16 14.34 -4.54
CA TYR A 38 9.25 14.93 -3.75
C TYR A 38 9.17 16.46 -3.73
N PHE A 39 9.01 17.10 -4.89
CA PHE A 39 8.93 18.56 -4.97
C PHE A 39 7.68 19.10 -4.28
N LEU A 40 6.53 18.45 -4.45
CA LEU A 40 5.29 18.82 -3.76
C LEU A 40 5.47 18.69 -2.23
N ALA A 41 5.95 17.54 -1.75
CA ALA A 41 6.19 17.34 -0.32
C ALA A 41 7.19 18.36 0.23
N SER A 42 8.31 18.58 -0.46
CA SER A 42 9.33 19.54 -0.03
C SER A 42 8.86 21.00 -0.04
N GLY A 43 7.88 21.34 -0.88
CA GLY A 43 7.31 22.69 -0.97
C GLY A 43 6.21 22.98 0.05
N PHE A 44 5.42 21.96 0.41
CA PHE A 44 4.26 22.12 1.30
C PHE A 44 4.52 21.69 2.75
N MET A 45 5.39 20.70 2.95
CA MET A 45 5.71 20.20 4.30
C MET A 45 6.71 21.14 5.00
N ARG A 46 6.49 21.36 6.29
CA ARG A 46 7.36 22.15 7.17
C ARG A 46 8.01 21.24 8.24
N PRO A 47 9.08 20.50 7.91
CA PRO A 47 9.68 19.56 8.85
C PRO A 47 10.19 20.23 10.14
N ARG A 48 10.55 21.50 10.07
CA ARG A 48 11.00 22.31 11.21
C ARG A 48 9.93 22.41 12.30
N SER A 49 8.66 22.49 11.95
CA SER A 49 7.55 22.59 12.92
C SER A 49 7.49 21.42 13.89
N ASN A 50 7.92 20.23 13.46
CA ASN A 50 7.96 19.02 14.32
C ASN A 50 8.95 19.15 15.49
N TYR A 51 9.95 20.01 15.33
CA TYR A 51 10.93 20.30 16.39
C TYR A 51 10.53 21.51 17.22
N GLU A 52 9.94 22.52 16.58
CA GLU A 52 9.54 23.76 17.23
C GLU A 52 8.35 23.59 18.20
N SER A 53 7.50 22.59 17.93
CA SER A 53 6.36 22.24 18.78
C SER A 53 6.72 21.41 20.03
N ARG A 54 8.00 21.00 20.17
CA ARG A 54 8.44 20.20 21.34
C ARG A 54 8.59 21.09 22.58
N THR A 55 8.26 20.54 23.74
CA THR A 55 8.46 21.19 25.03
C THR A 55 9.39 20.34 25.91
N PRO A 56 10.61 20.85 26.28
CA PRO A 56 11.19 22.14 25.93
C PRO A 56 11.62 22.20 24.46
N ARG A 57 11.55 23.40 23.85
CA ARG A 57 11.98 23.64 22.47
C ARG A 57 13.50 23.45 22.34
N PRO A 58 13.97 22.61 21.40
CA PRO A 58 15.39 22.44 21.19
C PRO A 58 16.06 23.73 20.67
N PRO A 59 17.36 23.93 20.92
CA PRO A 59 18.12 25.06 20.35
C PRO A 59 18.08 25.04 18.83
N ALA A 60 18.03 26.24 18.21
CA ALA A 60 17.96 26.36 16.74
C ALA A 60 19.11 25.65 16.01
N ALA A 61 20.32 25.64 16.60
CA ALA A 61 21.47 24.93 16.04
C ALA A 61 21.26 23.41 15.98
N SER A 62 20.63 22.79 17.00
CA SER A 62 20.34 21.36 17.01
C SER A 62 19.23 21.00 16.03
N ILE A 63 18.22 21.86 15.89
CA ILE A 63 17.17 21.70 14.87
C ILE A 63 17.79 21.71 13.47
N ASN A 64 18.60 22.71 13.15
CA ASN A 64 19.27 22.80 11.84
C ASN A 64 20.13 21.57 11.57
N ARG A 65 20.91 21.11 12.56
CA ARG A 65 21.73 19.90 12.42
C ARG A 65 20.90 18.65 12.12
N SER A 66 19.76 18.48 12.81
CA SER A 66 18.88 17.34 12.58
C SER A 66 18.25 17.38 11.18
N LEU A 67 17.82 18.58 10.73
CA LEU A 67 17.26 18.79 9.39
C LEU A 67 18.31 18.60 8.29
N ASP A 68 19.56 18.99 8.54
CA ASP A 68 20.68 18.76 7.61
C ASP A 68 21.02 17.27 7.48
N LEU A 69 21.07 16.55 8.61
CA LEU A 69 21.29 15.10 8.61
C LEU A 69 20.21 14.35 7.83
N ALA A 70 18.96 14.77 7.97
CA ALA A 70 17.84 14.18 7.22
C ALA A 70 17.70 14.72 5.78
N ASN A 71 18.58 15.66 5.35
CA ASN A 71 18.50 16.33 4.04
C ASN A 71 17.17 17.02 3.73
N ILE A 72 16.50 17.56 4.78
CA ILE A 72 15.19 18.25 4.70
C ILE A 72 15.24 19.68 5.22
N ASN A 73 16.44 20.26 5.41
CA ASN A 73 16.61 21.62 5.90
C ASN A 73 16.05 22.64 4.89
N ASP A 74 15.12 23.47 5.34
CA ASP A 74 14.47 24.53 4.56
C ASP A 74 15.45 25.63 4.09
N HIS A 75 16.60 25.81 4.76
CA HIS A 75 17.64 26.73 4.33
C HIS A 75 18.50 26.19 3.16
N THR A 76 18.40 24.88 2.84
CA THR A 76 19.12 24.30 1.71
C THR A 76 18.23 24.29 0.47
N ASN A 77 18.80 24.66 -0.69
CA ASN A 77 18.08 24.68 -1.96
C ASN A 77 17.43 23.32 -2.25
N ILE A 78 16.15 23.37 -2.66
CA ILE A 78 15.33 22.17 -2.91
C ILE A 78 15.94 21.26 -4.00
N PHE A 79 16.56 21.83 -5.04
CA PHE A 79 17.20 21.06 -6.11
C PHE A 79 18.44 20.32 -5.59
N THR A 80 19.22 20.96 -4.70
CA THR A 80 20.38 20.33 -4.05
C THR A 80 19.95 19.16 -3.17
N ARG A 81 18.87 19.34 -2.38
CA ARG A 81 18.29 18.27 -1.55
C ARG A 81 17.78 17.12 -2.39
N TYR A 82 17.05 17.42 -3.48
CA TYR A 82 16.54 16.43 -4.42
C TYR A 82 17.68 15.61 -5.04
N TRP A 83 18.72 16.28 -5.54
CA TRP A 83 19.83 15.60 -6.18
C TRP A 83 20.60 14.69 -5.23
N ARG A 84 20.86 15.14 -4.00
CA ARG A 84 21.48 14.33 -2.95
C ARG A 84 20.63 13.08 -2.64
N TRP A 85 19.32 13.28 -2.50
CA TRP A 85 18.39 12.17 -2.25
C TRP A 85 18.35 11.20 -3.44
N LEU A 86 18.20 11.69 -4.66
CA LEU A 86 18.13 10.88 -5.87
C LEU A 86 19.38 10.04 -6.07
N THR A 87 20.57 10.65 -5.90
CA THR A 87 21.83 9.93 -5.97
C THR A 87 21.93 8.87 -4.88
N GLY A 88 21.50 9.14 -3.67
CA GLY A 88 21.41 8.16 -2.58
C GLY A 88 20.56 6.96 -2.95
N VAL A 89 19.35 7.20 -3.47
CA VAL A 89 18.41 6.15 -3.90
C VAL A 89 19.00 5.30 -5.03
N VAL A 90 19.52 5.96 -6.09
CA VAL A 90 19.97 5.24 -7.31
C VAL A 90 21.26 4.47 -7.08
N THR A 91 22.21 5.04 -6.30
CA THR A 91 23.55 4.43 -6.17
C THR A 91 23.68 3.50 -4.96
N ARG A 92 22.94 3.72 -3.89
CA ARG A 92 23.10 3.00 -2.61
C ARG A 92 21.79 2.42 -2.07
N TRP A 93 20.67 2.61 -2.80
CA TRP A 93 19.34 2.23 -2.31
C TRP A 93 19.01 2.88 -0.96
N ASP A 94 19.50 4.11 -0.75
CA ASP A 94 19.33 4.86 0.48
C ASP A 94 18.21 5.90 0.30
N TRP A 95 17.07 5.65 0.91
CA TRP A 95 15.90 6.54 0.87
C TRP A 95 15.97 7.70 1.87
N GLY A 96 17.04 7.74 2.66
CA GLY A 96 17.32 8.81 3.63
C GLY A 96 16.73 8.57 5.00
N LEU A 97 16.65 9.65 5.76
CA LEU A 97 16.10 9.68 7.13
C LEU A 97 14.77 10.43 7.16
N SER A 98 13.90 9.97 8.04
CA SER A 98 12.67 10.68 8.39
C SER A 98 12.95 11.90 9.29
N PRO A 99 12.00 12.81 9.51
CA PRO A 99 12.19 13.98 10.37
C PRO A 99 12.60 13.67 11.82
N ASP A 100 12.30 12.47 12.31
CA ASP A 100 12.71 11.93 13.62
C ASP A 100 14.05 11.17 13.59
N LEU A 101 14.77 11.27 12.47
CA LEU A 101 16.06 10.62 12.22
C LEU A 101 16.01 9.09 12.15
N GLY A 102 14.83 8.51 12.04
CA GLY A 102 14.65 7.08 11.76
C GLY A 102 14.99 6.74 10.30
N SER A 103 15.52 5.54 10.07
CA SER A 103 15.80 5.06 8.70
C SER A 103 14.51 4.85 7.92
N VAL A 104 14.37 5.50 6.76
CA VAL A 104 13.23 5.30 5.85
C VAL A 104 13.24 3.87 5.32
N ASN A 105 14.41 3.31 4.98
CA ASN A 105 14.54 1.93 4.52
C ASN A 105 14.03 0.92 5.55
N GLY A 106 14.41 1.11 6.82
CA GLY A 106 13.96 0.24 7.91
C GLY A 106 12.46 0.31 8.17
N ALA A 107 11.85 1.49 7.96
CA ALA A 107 10.42 1.67 8.12
C ALA A 107 9.61 1.20 6.91
N LEU A 108 10.18 1.27 5.70
CA LEU A 108 9.48 1.00 4.44
C LEU A 108 9.38 -0.49 4.16
N ALA A 109 10.46 -1.25 4.35
CA ALA A 109 10.52 -2.66 4.02
C ALA A 109 9.39 -3.51 4.68
N PRO A 110 9.17 -3.46 6.01
CA PRO A 110 8.08 -4.22 6.63
C PRO A 110 6.69 -3.77 6.16
N ARG A 111 6.52 -2.48 5.83
CA ARG A 111 5.24 -1.95 5.32
C ARG A 111 4.94 -2.45 3.91
N ILE A 112 5.95 -2.53 3.04
CA ILE A 112 5.80 -3.09 1.69
C ILE A 112 5.38 -4.55 1.77
N VAL A 113 6.08 -5.35 2.58
CA VAL A 113 5.75 -6.78 2.77
C VAL A 113 4.30 -6.93 3.23
N ALA A 114 3.93 -6.25 4.31
CA ALA A 114 2.58 -6.31 4.86
C ALA A 114 1.50 -5.88 3.87
N SER A 115 1.73 -4.80 3.12
CA SER A 115 0.79 -4.34 2.10
C SER A 115 0.68 -5.34 0.95
N THR A 116 1.78 -5.95 0.52
CA THR A 116 1.80 -6.95 -0.54
C THR A 116 1.05 -8.21 -0.13
N GLU A 117 1.28 -8.71 1.08
CA GLU A 117 0.56 -9.86 1.63
C GLU A 117 -0.95 -9.61 1.68
N LEU A 118 -1.35 -8.47 2.25
CA LEU A 118 -2.74 -8.08 2.37
C LEU A 118 -3.43 -7.95 1.01
N VAL A 119 -2.84 -7.20 0.08
CA VAL A 119 -3.41 -6.96 -1.26
C VAL A 119 -3.48 -8.26 -2.04
N THR A 120 -2.47 -9.12 -1.96
CA THR A 120 -2.46 -10.43 -2.65
C THR A 120 -3.60 -11.31 -2.15
N ILE A 121 -3.74 -11.46 -0.83
CA ILE A 121 -4.80 -12.28 -0.23
C ILE A 121 -6.17 -11.72 -0.62
N ALA A 122 -6.39 -10.42 -0.45
CA ALA A 122 -7.65 -9.78 -0.76
C ALA A 122 -8.01 -9.89 -2.26
N THR A 123 -7.03 -9.73 -3.15
CA THR A 123 -7.25 -9.85 -4.61
C THR A 123 -7.63 -11.27 -5.00
N VAL A 124 -6.93 -12.28 -4.49
CA VAL A 124 -7.27 -13.68 -4.77
C VAL A 124 -8.68 -14.00 -4.28
N LEU A 125 -9.02 -13.60 -3.05
CA LEU A 125 -10.36 -13.79 -2.51
C LEU A 125 -11.41 -13.03 -3.32
N SER A 126 -11.14 -11.79 -3.75
CA SER A 126 -12.06 -10.99 -4.58
C SER A 126 -12.35 -11.68 -5.90
N ILE A 127 -11.34 -12.19 -6.58
CA ILE A 127 -11.51 -12.89 -7.87
C ILE A 127 -12.33 -14.16 -7.67
N VAL A 128 -11.96 -14.99 -6.70
CA VAL A 128 -12.66 -16.27 -6.45
C VAL A 128 -14.11 -16.03 -6.08
N LEU A 129 -14.39 -15.14 -5.13
CA LEU A 129 -15.74 -14.84 -4.68
C LEU A 129 -16.54 -14.07 -5.73
N GLY A 130 -15.92 -13.10 -6.42
CA GLY A 130 -16.57 -12.32 -7.49
C GLY A 130 -17.00 -13.22 -8.66
N VAL A 131 -16.12 -14.09 -9.13
CA VAL A 131 -16.45 -15.06 -10.18
C VAL A 131 -17.54 -16.05 -9.73
N ALA A 132 -17.42 -16.58 -8.50
CA ALA A 132 -18.42 -17.50 -7.96
C ALA A 132 -19.81 -16.85 -7.86
N LEU A 133 -19.88 -15.61 -7.33
CA LEU A 133 -21.13 -14.84 -7.24
C LEU A 133 -21.65 -14.46 -8.64
N GLY A 134 -20.77 -14.04 -9.56
CA GLY A 134 -21.16 -13.74 -10.93
C GLY A 134 -21.78 -14.95 -11.65
N ILE A 135 -21.19 -16.14 -11.52
CA ILE A 135 -21.79 -17.38 -12.05
C ILE A 135 -23.14 -17.67 -11.38
N TYR A 136 -23.21 -17.54 -10.07
CA TYR A 136 -24.45 -17.77 -9.33
C TYR A 136 -25.59 -16.83 -9.76
N THR A 137 -25.32 -15.54 -9.90
CA THR A 137 -26.31 -14.54 -10.34
C THR A 137 -26.68 -14.72 -11.81
N ALA A 138 -25.73 -15.03 -12.68
CA ALA A 138 -25.98 -15.31 -14.09
C ALA A 138 -26.96 -16.49 -14.30
N GLN A 139 -26.82 -17.56 -13.49
CA GLN A 139 -27.76 -18.69 -13.52
C GLN A 139 -29.16 -18.34 -13.02
N ARG A 140 -29.33 -17.22 -12.31
CA ARG A 140 -30.59 -16.74 -11.74
C ARG A 140 -30.97 -15.35 -12.28
N GLN A 141 -30.60 -15.06 -13.50
CA GLN A 141 -30.88 -13.77 -14.15
C GLN A 141 -32.35 -13.42 -14.06
N TYR A 142 -32.62 -12.13 -13.76
CA TYR A 142 -33.97 -11.55 -13.52
C TYR A 142 -34.70 -12.05 -12.29
N LYS A 143 -34.16 -12.99 -11.49
CA LYS A 143 -34.73 -13.41 -10.21
C LYS A 143 -34.35 -12.43 -9.10
N TRP A 144 -34.99 -12.60 -7.92
CA TRP A 144 -34.72 -11.72 -6.76
C TRP A 144 -33.26 -11.75 -6.29
N GLN A 145 -32.58 -12.89 -6.42
CA GLN A 145 -31.17 -13.03 -6.06
C GLN A 145 -30.29 -12.11 -6.92
N ASP A 146 -30.50 -12.12 -8.23
CA ASP A 146 -29.77 -11.27 -9.18
C ASP A 146 -29.98 -9.78 -8.85
N ARG A 147 -31.22 -9.38 -8.58
CA ARG A 147 -31.51 -8.00 -8.16
C ARG A 147 -30.87 -7.64 -6.84
N LEU A 148 -30.89 -8.55 -5.85
CA LEU A 148 -30.28 -8.30 -4.54
C LEU A 148 -28.76 -8.09 -4.66
N PHE A 149 -28.06 -9.00 -5.32
CA PHE A 149 -26.61 -8.90 -5.48
C PHE A 149 -26.22 -7.71 -6.36
N GLY A 150 -26.93 -7.43 -7.45
CA GLY A 150 -26.71 -6.27 -8.30
C GLY A 150 -26.90 -4.95 -7.55
N THR A 151 -27.98 -4.82 -6.76
CA THR A 151 -28.19 -3.61 -5.94
C THR A 151 -27.12 -3.46 -4.87
N THR A 152 -26.74 -4.56 -4.20
CA THR A 152 -25.69 -4.56 -3.18
C THR A 152 -24.33 -4.19 -3.80
N ALA A 153 -24.02 -4.71 -4.97
CA ALA A 153 -22.82 -4.37 -5.71
C ALA A 153 -22.78 -2.87 -6.04
N THR A 154 -23.86 -2.32 -6.59
CA THR A 154 -23.96 -0.88 -6.88
C THR A 154 -23.80 -0.03 -5.62
N PHE A 155 -24.39 -0.46 -4.50
CA PHE A 155 -24.23 0.23 -3.22
C PHE A 155 -22.75 0.30 -2.78
N PHE A 156 -22.01 -0.81 -2.86
CA PHE A 156 -20.58 -0.83 -2.51
C PHE A 156 -19.70 -0.07 -3.49
N LEU A 157 -20.06 0.05 -4.76
CA LEU A 157 -19.33 0.86 -5.74
C LEU A 157 -19.39 2.37 -5.43
N VAL A 158 -20.49 2.83 -4.84
CA VAL A 158 -20.70 4.26 -4.53
C VAL A 158 -20.06 4.67 -3.21
N ILE A 159 -19.91 3.73 -2.25
CA ILE A 159 -19.33 4.05 -0.95
C ILE A 159 -17.83 4.30 -1.08
N PRO A 160 -17.29 5.45 -0.60
CA PRO A 160 -15.85 5.65 -0.51
C PRO A 160 -15.20 4.57 0.37
N THR A 161 -14.14 3.93 -0.13
CA THR A 161 -13.43 2.84 0.57
C THR A 161 -13.08 3.19 2.02
N ALA A 162 -12.65 4.43 2.28
CA ALA A 162 -12.28 4.88 3.61
C ALA A 162 -13.48 4.88 4.58
N VAL A 163 -14.66 5.26 4.09
CA VAL A 163 -15.90 5.26 4.91
C VAL A 163 -16.29 3.83 5.24
N PHE A 164 -16.29 2.94 4.25
CA PHE A 164 -16.61 1.53 4.47
C PHE A 164 -15.62 0.88 5.45
N ALA A 165 -14.32 1.13 5.28
CA ALA A 165 -13.29 0.63 6.20
C ALA A 165 -13.52 1.11 7.64
N LEU A 166 -13.87 2.38 7.82
CA LEU A 166 -14.16 2.93 9.15
C LEU A 166 -15.39 2.25 9.78
N LEU A 167 -16.46 2.04 9.03
CA LEU A 167 -17.65 1.33 9.51
C LEU A 167 -17.33 -0.10 9.94
N VAL A 168 -16.52 -0.83 9.18
CA VAL A 168 -16.07 -2.18 9.52
C VAL A 168 -15.23 -2.19 10.80
N VAL A 169 -14.34 -1.21 10.97
CA VAL A 169 -13.56 -1.05 12.21
C VAL A 169 -14.45 -0.75 13.41
N MET A 170 -15.41 0.18 13.26
CA MET A 170 -16.35 0.50 14.34
C MET A 170 -17.20 -0.72 14.74
N LEU A 171 -17.68 -1.49 13.76
CA LEU A 171 -18.40 -2.74 13.99
C LEU A 171 -17.52 -3.77 14.74
N ALA A 172 -16.26 -3.90 14.36
CA ALA A 172 -15.32 -4.80 15.03
C ALA A 172 -15.07 -4.40 16.49
N ILE A 173 -14.92 -3.10 16.77
CA ILE A 173 -14.80 -2.57 18.14
C ILE A 173 -16.05 -2.86 18.95
N PHE A 174 -17.24 -2.66 18.36
CA PHE A 174 -18.51 -2.96 19.00
C PHE A 174 -18.64 -4.46 19.35
N ILE A 175 -18.32 -5.35 18.39
CA ILE A 175 -18.34 -6.81 18.60
C ILE A 175 -17.35 -7.22 19.69
N ASN A 176 -16.13 -6.70 19.68
CA ASN A 176 -15.15 -6.96 20.73
C ASN A 176 -15.66 -6.52 22.12
N GLY A 177 -16.30 -5.37 22.21
CA GLY A 177 -16.87 -4.86 23.46
C GLY A 177 -18.06 -5.70 23.95
N ALA A 178 -18.96 -6.11 23.05
CA ALA A 178 -20.12 -6.90 23.37
C ALA A 178 -19.80 -8.36 23.76
N SER A 179 -18.79 -8.95 23.10
CA SER A 179 -18.37 -10.34 23.36
C SER A 179 -17.46 -10.49 24.60
N GLY A 180 -16.82 -9.40 25.06
CA GLY A 180 -15.79 -9.44 26.10
C GLY A 180 -14.46 -10.07 25.66
N PHE A 181 -14.33 -10.49 24.40
CA PHE A 181 -13.13 -11.07 23.80
C PHE A 181 -12.59 -10.20 22.67
N ARG A 182 -11.26 -10.16 22.50
CA ARG A 182 -10.63 -9.56 21.33
C ARG A 182 -10.66 -10.52 20.15
N LEU A 183 -11.77 -10.51 19.41
CA LEU A 183 -11.92 -11.30 18.20
C LEU A 183 -11.20 -10.65 17.00
N PHE A 184 -11.19 -9.32 16.95
CA PHE A 184 -10.60 -8.55 15.87
C PHE A 184 -9.57 -7.56 16.40
N TYR A 185 -8.41 -7.51 15.78
CA TYR A 185 -7.40 -6.50 16.03
C TYR A 185 -7.56 -5.36 15.02
N VAL A 186 -7.69 -4.14 15.51
CA VAL A 186 -7.90 -2.95 14.67
C VAL A 186 -6.62 -2.18 14.39
N THR A 187 -5.53 -2.53 15.07
CA THR A 187 -4.22 -1.87 14.93
C THR A 187 -3.09 -2.90 14.97
N GLY A 188 -1.98 -2.57 14.29
CA GLY A 188 -0.80 -3.43 14.22
C GLY A 188 -0.91 -4.53 13.16
N LEU A 189 0.17 -5.28 12.99
CA LEU A 189 0.28 -6.40 12.05
C LEU A 189 0.41 -7.74 12.78
N SER A 190 0.88 -7.70 14.01
CA SER A 190 1.06 -8.86 14.88
C SER A 190 1.24 -8.38 16.32
N SER A 191 0.72 -9.13 17.24
CA SER A 191 0.89 -8.95 18.71
C SER A 191 1.69 -10.09 19.33
N TYR A 192 1.84 -11.21 18.62
CA TYR A 192 2.51 -12.40 19.14
C TYR A 192 4.02 -12.36 18.89
N THR A 193 4.79 -12.41 19.97
CA THR A 193 6.27 -12.39 19.96
C THR A 193 6.91 -13.77 20.20
N GLY A 194 6.10 -14.82 20.39
CA GLY A 194 6.59 -16.17 20.65
C GLY A 194 7.10 -16.88 19.39
N ASN A 195 7.71 -18.05 19.58
CA ASN A 195 8.33 -18.82 18.48
C ASN A 195 7.41 -19.92 17.90
N ASN A 196 6.16 -20.02 18.32
CA ASN A 196 5.21 -20.99 17.79
C ASN A 196 4.61 -20.46 16.47
N TRP A 197 4.92 -21.14 15.35
CA TRP A 197 4.48 -20.73 14.01
C TRP A 197 2.96 -20.70 13.84
N PHE A 198 2.24 -21.64 14.49
CA PHE A 198 0.78 -21.72 14.41
C PHE A 198 0.11 -20.52 15.10
N LEU A 199 0.59 -20.15 16.29
CA LEU A 199 0.10 -18.98 17.02
C LEU A 199 0.44 -17.67 16.27
N ARG A 200 1.60 -17.59 15.61
CA ARG A 200 1.95 -16.45 14.75
C ARG A 200 1.01 -16.33 13.57
N LEU A 201 0.65 -17.45 12.94
CA LEU A 201 -0.27 -17.44 11.80
C LEU A 201 -1.69 -17.05 12.24
N ALA A 202 -2.15 -17.55 13.39
CA ALA A 202 -3.45 -17.19 13.95
C ALA A 202 -3.52 -15.71 14.32
N ASP A 203 -2.48 -15.18 14.98
CA ASP A 203 -2.36 -13.77 15.35
C ASP A 203 -2.33 -12.88 14.10
N PHE A 204 -1.53 -13.22 13.10
CA PHE A 204 -1.49 -12.52 11.82
C PHE A 204 -2.88 -12.52 11.15
N GLY A 205 -3.56 -13.67 11.11
CA GLY A 205 -4.91 -13.78 10.57
C GLY A 205 -5.89 -12.83 11.27
N GLN A 206 -5.84 -12.72 12.59
CA GLN A 206 -6.70 -11.81 13.36
C GLN A 206 -6.43 -10.33 13.07
N HIS A 207 -5.21 -9.96 12.70
CA HIS A 207 -4.84 -8.58 12.37
C HIS A 207 -5.23 -8.21 10.94
N ILE A 208 -5.14 -9.15 9.98
CA ILE A 208 -5.42 -8.84 8.57
C ILE A 208 -6.87 -9.06 8.16
N ILE A 209 -7.70 -9.73 8.99
CA ILE A 209 -9.09 -10.10 8.63
C ILE A 209 -9.94 -8.87 8.28
N LEU A 210 -9.88 -7.80 9.05
CA LEU A 210 -10.68 -6.60 8.82
C LEU A 210 -10.34 -5.90 7.49
N PRO A 211 -9.08 -5.54 7.23
CA PRO A 211 -8.72 -4.92 5.96
C PRO A 211 -8.92 -5.89 4.77
N THR A 212 -8.72 -7.20 4.96
CA THR A 212 -9.00 -8.20 3.93
C THR A 212 -10.47 -8.23 3.57
N ILE A 213 -11.38 -8.22 4.55
CA ILE A 213 -12.84 -8.16 4.29
C ILE A 213 -13.20 -6.92 3.48
N VAL A 214 -12.69 -5.75 3.88
CA VAL A 214 -12.96 -4.48 3.18
C VAL A 214 -12.51 -4.55 1.74
N LEU A 215 -11.25 -4.92 1.50
CA LEU A 215 -10.67 -4.98 0.16
C LEU A 215 -11.33 -6.09 -0.69
N THR A 216 -11.66 -7.23 -0.08
CA THR A 216 -12.33 -8.33 -0.78
C THR A 216 -13.73 -7.94 -1.24
N ILE A 217 -14.53 -7.34 -0.36
CA ILE A 217 -15.90 -6.92 -0.73
C ILE A 217 -15.87 -5.88 -1.85
N LEU A 218 -15.02 -4.85 -1.70
CA LEU A 218 -14.91 -3.79 -2.71
C LEU A 218 -14.26 -4.29 -4.01
N GLY A 219 -13.30 -5.20 -3.93
CA GLY A 219 -12.68 -5.80 -5.10
C GLY A 219 -13.63 -6.72 -5.87
N MET A 220 -14.37 -7.55 -5.17
CA MET A 220 -15.32 -8.51 -5.75
C MET A 220 -16.43 -7.83 -6.59
N VAL A 221 -16.80 -6.61 -6.24
CA VAL A 221 -17.81 -5.81 -6.96
C VAL A 221 -17.26 -5.29 -8.30
N SER A 222 -15.95 -5.29 -8.48
CA SER A 222 -15.28 -4.81 -9.71
C SER A 222 -15.14 -5.90 -10.79
N TYR A 223 -15.42 -7.15 -10.46
CA TYR A 223 -15.36 -8.33 -11.35
C TYR A 223 -16.73 -8.81 -11.75
#